data_0f4025bf440a631a75aecf002a29e31d
#
_entry.id   0f4025bf440a631a75aecf002a29e31d
#
_cell.length_a   1.000
_cell.length_b   1.000
_cell.length_c   1.000
_cell.angle_alpha   90.00
_cell.angle_beta   90.00
_cell.angle_gamma   90.00
#
_symmetry.space_group_name_H-M   'P 1'
#
loop_
_entity.id
_entity.type
_entity.pdbx_description
1 polymer ?
#
loop_
_entity_poly.entity_id
_entity_poly.type
_entity_poly.pdbx_seq_one_letter_code
_entity_poly.pdbx_strand_id
1 'polypeptide(L)'
;MDASYFLPNETDEFLVSQYRDFLPKKIFDAHMHMPLGVTIPASQGTGVYFRDSFTPEDYWSDLGHLFPGVETFRLNMMPHPADRAQADRSNGLRDLGNDHVFRLQQTHPQHVVSPFILPSDDEAFLYALTERPGCRGLKCYAYSTGAEDLEATAIEDYLPETAWVVANEKKLPIILHLFRRAALSDGDNFRYITTMTKRYPDAQLVLAHCARGFSSWNMMKAIKELEDRGNIWFDLSAICESGPMAACILKNAGKRTMWGSDYPASMLRGRAVGIGKWQDWLVDEDYTGPERALIPTETILAFYHAALLLDLDQTQVEDIFYNNAAALFGKE
;
A
#
# COMPACT_ATOMS: atom_id res chain seq x y z
N MET A 1 -21.48 -4.35 -6.73
CA MET A 1 -21.62 -2.91 -7.08
C MET A 1 -21.57 -2.79 -8.58
N ASP A 2 -22.35 -1.86 -9.14
CA ASP A 2 -22.28 -1.55 -10.56
C ASP A 2 -20.94 -0.80 -10.82
N ALA A 3 -20.35 -0.92 -12.01
CA ALA A 3 -19.15 -0.19 -12.42
C ALA A 3 -19.29 1.34 -12.28
N SER A 4 -20.51 1.85 -12.28
CA SER A 4 -20.83 3.26 -12.01
C SER A 4 -20.43 3.74 -10.60
N TYR A 5 -20.21 2.85 -9.64
CA TYR A 5 -19.78 3.22 -8.28
C TYR A 5 -18.41 3.91 -8.26
N PHE A 6 -17.53 3.57 -9.20
CA PHE A 6 -16.18 4.14 -9.29
C PHE A 6 -16.12 5.39 -10.18
N LEU A 7 -17.25 5.74 -10.84
CA LEU A 7 -17.30 7.00 -11.59
C LEU A 7 -17.23 8.19 -10.62
N PRO A 8 -16.52 9.26 -11.00
CA PRO A 8 -16.43 10.44 -10.17
C PRO A 8 -17.82 11.04 -9.91
N ASN A 9 -18.07 11.49 -8.69
CA ASN A 9 -19.20 12.32 -8.32
C ASN A 9 -18.78 13.79 -8.26
N GLU A 10 -19.72 14.71 -7.96
CA GLU A 10 -19.44 16.15 -7.88
C GLU A 10 -18.34 16.48 -6.87
N THR A 11 -18.26 15.73 -5.75
CA THR A 11 -17.21 15.91 -4.74
C THR A 11 -15.86 15.47 -5.27
N ASP A 12 -15.76 14.31 -5.96
CA ASP A 12 -14.53 13.89 -6.61
C ASP A 12 -14.05 14.93 -7.63
N GLU A 13 -14.94 15.41 -8.50
CA GLU A 13 -14.62 16.42 -9.52
C GLU A 13 -14.13 17.73 -8.89
N PHE A 14 -14.79 18.17 -7.82
CA PHE A 14 -14.36 19.36 -7.08
C PHE A 14 -12.94 19.17 -6.50
N LEU A 15 -12.67 18.05 -5.81
CA LEU A 15 -11.37 17.79 -5.20
C LEU A 15 -10.27 17.62 -6.26
N VAL A 16 -10.55 16.91 -7.35
CA VAL A 16 -9.61 16.79 -8.48
C VAL A 16 -9.26 18.17 -9.04
N SER A 17 -10.22 19.09 -9.13
CA SER A 17 -9.97 20.46 -9.61
C SER A 17 -8.94 21.23 -8.77
N GLN A 18 -8.78 20.88 -7.49
CA GLN A 18 -7.85 21.54 -6.57
C GLN A 18 -6.39 21.16 -6.82
N TYR A 19 -6.14 19.91 -7.30
CA TYR A 19 -4.77 19.38 -7.41
C TYR A 19 -4.37 18.99 -8.85
N ARG A 20 -5.25 19.12 -9.84
CA ARG A 20 -5.00 18.64 -11.22
C ARG A 20 -3.70 19.15 -11.85
N ASP A 21 -3.38 20.43 -11.65
CA ASP A 21 -2.20 21.08 -12.24
C ASP A 21 -0.91 20.79 -11.47
N PHE A 22 -1.03 20.12 -10.32
CA PHE A 22 0.06 19.74 -9.45
C PHE A 22 0.60 18.35 -9.76
N LEU A 23 -0.21 17.47 -10.36
CA LEU A 23 0.16 16.08 -10.61
C LEU A 23 1.28 15.94 -11.65
N PRO A 24 2.20 14.97 -11.47
CA PRO A 24 3.23 14.71 -12.46
C PRO A 24 2.65 13.95 -13.66
N LYS A 25 3.41 13.90 -14.76
CA LYS A 25 2.99 13.17 -15.98
C LYS A 25 3.12 11.65 -15.89
N LYS A 26 3.85 11.15 -14.90
CA LYS A 26 4.09 9.72 -14.69
C LYS A 26 3.77 9.36 -13.25
N ILE A 27 3.12 8.20 -13.09
CA ILE A 27 2.89 7.61 -11.79
C ILE A 27 3.45 6.18 -11.74
N PHE A 28 3.97 5.80 -10.59
CA PHE A 28 4.27 4.43 -10.24
C PHE A 28 3.54 4.11 -8.93
N ASP A 29 2.45 3.39 -9.02
CA ASP A 29 1.70 2.94 -7.85
C ASP A 29 2.49 1.84 -7.14
N ALA A 30 3.11 2.19 -6.01
CA ALA A 30 3.95 1.30 -5.24
C ALA A 30 3.15 0.30 -4.39
N HIS A 31 1.84 0.56 -4.18
CA HIS A 31 0.99 -0.26 -3.34
C HIS A 31 -0.42 -0.40 -3.93
N MET A 32 -0.65 -1.48 -4.65
CA MET A 32 -1.97 -1.83 -5.17
C MET A 32 -2.14 -3.35 -5.28
N HIS A 33 -3.37 -3.82 -5.28
CA HIS A 33 -3.70 -5.23 -5.33
C HIS A 33 -4.45 -5.60 -6.62
N MET A 34 -4.18 -6.81 -7.15
CA MET A 34 -4.89 -7.41 -8.28
C MET A 34 -5.65 -8.65 -7.80
N PRO A 35 -6.94 -8.52 -7.49
CA PRO A 35 -7.76 -9.66 -7.06
C PRO A 35 -7.99 -10.69 -8.17
N LEU A 36 -8.23 -11.92 -7.77
CA LEU A 36 -8.58 -13.03 -8.67
C LEU A 36 -10.02 -12.96 -9.24
N GLY A 37 -10.78 -11.88 -8.98
CA GLY A 37 -12.20 -11.82 -9.33
C GLY A 37 -13.10 -12.56 -8.34
N VAL A 38 -12.61 -12.84 -7.14
CA VAL A 38 -13.41 -13.47 -6.07
C VAL A 38 -14.27 -12.41 -5.39
N THR A 39 -15.53 -12.70 -5.15
CA THR A 39 -16.42 -11.84 -4.38
C THR A 39 -15.91 -11.74 -2.94
N ILE A 40 -15.50 -10.54 -2.53
CA ILE A 40 -15.11 -10.27 -1.15
C ILE A 40 -16.37 -9.84 -0.39
N PRO A 41 -16.78 -10.51 0.69
CA PRO A 41 -17.96 -10.12 1.45
C PRO A 41 -17.81 -8.70 2.02
N ALA A 42 -18.83 -7.86 1.85
CA ALA A 42 -18.89 -6.50 2.39
C ALA A 42 -18.72 -6.43 3.92
N SER A 43 -18.99 -7.52 4.63
CA SER A 43 -18.85 -7.64 6.10
C SER A 43 -17.42 -7.46 6.62
N GLN A 44 -16.42 -7.32 5.75
CA GLN A 44 -15.02 -7.12 6.15
C GLN A 44 -14.52 -5.68 5.95
N GLY A 45 -15.40 -4.73 5.69
CA GLY A 45 -15.04 -3.31 5.54
C GLY A 45 -14.31 -2.97 4.22
N THR A 46 -14.07 -3.97 3.38
CA THR A 46 -13.53 -3.81 2.05
C THR A 46 -14.68 -3.97 1.06
N GLY A 47 -14.94 -2.99 0.22
CA GLY A 47 -16.05 -2.98 -0.72
C GLY A 47 -16.19 -4.29 -1.52
N VAL A 48 -17.39 -4.56 -1.97
CA VAL A 48 -17.71 -5.75 -2.77
C VAL A 48 -17.29 -5.49 -4.22
N TYR A 49 -16.30 -6.24 -4.71
CA TYR A 49 -15.84 -6.12 -6.10
C TYR A 49 -16.48 -7.22 -6.94
N PHE A 50 -17.16 -6.80 -8.01
CA PHE A 50 -17.84 -7.70 -8.95
C PHE A 50 -17.16 -7.63 -10.31
N ARG A 51 -15.94 -8.18 -10.40
CA ARG A 51 -15.32 -8.44 -11.68
C ARG A 51 -14.79 -9.86 -11.69
N ASP A 52 -14.95 -10.53 -12.83
CA ASP A 52 -14.42 -11.88 -13.04
C ASP A 52 -12.91 -11.92 -13.10
N SER A 53 -12.28 -10.77 -13.36
CA SER A 53 -10.83 -10.57 -13.35
C SER A 53 -10.50 -9.09 -13.15
N PHE A 54 -9.29 -8.81 -12.66
CA PHE A 54 -8.73 -7.47 -12.57
C PHE A 54 -7.47 -7.40 -13.42
N THR A 55 -7.35 -6.35 -14.22
CA THR A 55 -6.22 -6.08 -15.09
C THR A 55 -5.67 -4.68 -14.86
N PRO A 56 -4.46 -4.35 -15.36
CA PRO A 56 -3.96 -2.98 -15.35
C PRO A 56 -4.88 -1.98 -16.06
N GLU A 57 -5.61 -2.43 -17.11
CA GLU A 57 -6.60 -1.61 -17.81
C GLU A 57 -7.81 -1.30 -16.92
N ASP A 58 -8.28 -2.28 -16.15
CA ASP A 58 -9.36 -2.05 -15.17
C ASP A 58 -8.94 -1.05 -14.09
N TYR A 59 -7.71 -1.19 -13.57
CA TYR A 59 -7.13 -0.23 -12.64
C TYR A 59 -7.17 1.20 -13.22
N TRP A 60 -6.70 1.36 -14.46
CA TRP A 60 -6.67 2.68 -15.08
C TRP A 60 -8.06 3.20 -15.43
N SER A 61 -8.98 2.32 -15.83
CA SER A 61 -10.39 2.69 -16.04
C SER A 61 -11.05 3.21 -14.77
N ASP A 62 -10.73 2.62 -13.62
CA ASP A 62 -11.34 2.98 -12.34
C ASP A 62 -10.69 4.21 -11.71
N LEU A 63 -9.38 4.39 -11.84
CA LEU A 63 -8.61 5.43 -11.14
C LEU A 63 -8.12 6.57 -12.05
N GLY A 64 -8.03 6.35 -13.37
CA GLY A 64 -7.38 7.30 -14.28
C GLY A 64 -8.01 8.70 -14.26
N HIS A 65 -9.31 8.81 -13.96
CA HIS A 65 -9.99 10.08 -13.84
C HIS A 65 -9.50 10.96 -12.66
N LEU A 66 -8.85 10.33 -11.65
CA LEU A 66 -8.23 11.03 -10.52
C LEU A 66 -6.87 11.65 -10.89
N PHE A 67 -6.32 11.27 -12.03
CA PHE A 67 -4.97 11.63 -12.49
C PHE A 67 -5.00 12.40 -13.82
N PRO A 68 -5.69 13.54 -13.91
CA PRO A 68 -5.73 14.31 -15.16
C PRO A 68 -4.33 14.76 -15.57
N GLY A 69 -3.98 14.53 -16.83
CA GLY A 69 -2.66 14.88 -17.38
C GLY A 69 -1.56 13.83 -17.20
N VAL A 70 -1.83 12.73 -16.50
CA VAL A 70 -0.90 11.60 -16.43
C VAL A 70 -0.88 10.87 -17.76
N GLU A 71 0.31 10.67 -18.32
CA GLU A 71 0.54 10.06 -19.65
C GLU A 71 0.94 8.57 -19.53
N THR A 72 1.59 8.20 -18.43
CA THR A 72 2.06 6.82 -18.20
C THR A 72 1.91 6.41 -16.75
N PHE A 73 1.62 5.12 -16.56
CA PHE A 73 1.56 4.53 -15.24
C PHE A 73 2.30 3.19 -15.17
N ARG A 74 2.87 2.90 -13.99
CA ARG A 74 3.44 1.62 -13.60
C ARG A 74 2.80 1.15 -12.32
N LEU A 75 2.79 -0.16 -12.10
CA LEU A 75 2.17 -0.79 -10.95
C LEU A 75 3.14 -1.77 -10.29
N ASN A 76 3.18 -1.75 -8.97
CA ASN A 76 3.67 -2.87 -8.18
C ASN A 76 2.47 -3.74 -7.81
N MET A 77 2.22 -4.76 -8.62
CA MET A 77 1.06 -5.64 -8.47
C MET A 77 1.27 -6.64 -7.34
N MET A 78 0.36 -6.63 -6.39
CA MET A 78 0.31 -7.58 -5.29
C MET A 78 -0.99 -8.38 -5.36
N PRO A 79 -1.00 -9.66 -4.95
CA PRO A 79 -2.26 -10.39 -4.75
C PRO A 79 -3.13 -9.67 -3.71
N HIS A 80 -4.44 -9.81 -3.80
CA HIS A 80 -5.34 -9.20 -2.82
C HIS A 80 -5.38 -10.05 -1.54
N PRO A 81 -5.25 -9.45 -0.34
CA PRO A 81 -5.25 -10.17 0.93
C PRO A 81 -6.65 -10.60 1.41
N ALA A 82 -7.62 -10.61 0.53
CA ALA A 82 -9.06 -10.57 0.77
C ALA A 82 -9.65 -11.72 1.56
N ASP A 83 -8.87 -12.71 1.93
CA ASP A 83 -9.49 -13.82 2.59
C ASP A 83 -8.60 -14.39 3.71
N ARG A 84 -9.21 -14.62 4.89
CA ARG A 84 -8.63 -15.49 5.89
C ARG A 84 -8.29 -16.87 5.32
N ALA A 85 -9.02 -17.30 4.30
CA ALA A 85 -8.73 -18.51 3.54
C ALA A 85 -7.41 -18.45 2.74
N GLN A 86 -6.83 -17.29 2.48
CA GLN A 86 -5.48 -17.19 1.92
C GLN A 86 -4.38 -17.51 2.94
N ALA A 87 -4.71 -17.53 4.23
CA ALA A 87 -3.80 -17.95 5.28
C ALA A 87 -3.42 -19.43 5.21
N ASP A 88 -4.29 -20.24 4.61
CA ASP A 88 -4.07 -21.67 4.52
C ASP A 88 -3.49 -22.06 3.17
N ARG A 89 -2.19 -22.44 3.19
CA ARG A 89 -1.48 -22.98 2.02
C ARG A 89 -2.18 -24.19 1.41
N SER A 90 -3.01 -24.90 2.21
CA SER A 90 -3.72 -26.11 1.76
C SER A 90 -4.82 -25.83 0.75
N ASN A 91 -5.40 -24.63 0.72
CA ASN A 91 -6.44 -24.26 -0.25
C ASN A 91 -5.91 -23.68 -1.57
N GLY A 92 -4.60 -23.40 -1.65
CA GLY A 92 -3.93 -22.92 -2.87
C GLY A 92 -4.26 -21.48 -3.28
N LEU A 93 -5.10 -20.73 -2.56
CA LEU A 93 -5.53 -19.39 -2.95
C LEU A 93 -4.36 -18.40 -3.00
N ARG A 94 -3.37 -18.48 -2.06
CA ARG A 94 -2.17 -17.68 -2.10
C ARG A 94 -1.39 -17.91 -3.39
N ASP A 95 -1.20 -19.18 -3.78
CA ASP A 95 -0.45 -19.54 -4.97
C ASP A 95 -1.19 -19.12 -6.24
N LEU A 96 -2.51 -19.29 -6.28
CA LEU A 96 -3.34 -18.79 -7.37
C LEU A 96 -3.28 -17.27 -7.51
N GLY A 97 -3.30 -16.54 -6.38
CA GLY A 97 -3.13 -15.07 -6.35
C GLY A 97 -1.76 -14.64 -6.88
N ASN A 98 -0.70 -15.29 -6.40
CA ASN A 98 0.65 -15.05 -6.90
C ASN A 98 0.75 -15.36 -8.40
N ASP A 99 0.24 -16.49 -8.84
CA ASP A 99 0.26 -16.87 -10.26
C ASP A 99 -0.54 -15.91 -11.14
N HIS A 100 -1.63 -15.35 -10.62
CA HIS A 100 -2.41 -14.34 -11.34
C HIS A 100 -1.58 -13.09 -11.62
N VAL A 101 -0.97 -12.48 -10.60
CA VAL A 101 -0.17 -11.26 -10.78
C VAL A 101 1.07 -11.50 -11.65
N PHE A 102 1.68 -12.68 -11.57
CA PHE A 102 2.79 -13.02 -12.47
C PHE A 102 2.34 -13.22 -13.94
N ARG A 103 1.15 -13.80 -14.18
CA ARG A 103 0.60 -13.87 -15.54
C ARG A 103 0.30 -12.49 -16.11
N LEU A 104 -0.26 -11.58 -15.31
CA LEU A 104 -0.47 -10.18 -15.72
C LEU A 104 0.86 -9.51 -16.06
N GLN A 105 1.90 -9.72 -15.27
CA GLN A 105 3.21 -9.15 -15.53
C GLN A 105 3.83 -9.66 -16.84
N GLN A 106 3.62 -10.93 -17.21
CA GLN A 106 4.12 -11.47 -18.49
C GLN A 106 3.50 -10.76 -19.70
N THR A 107 2.23 -10.35 -19.61
CA THR A 107 1.54 -9.60 -20.66
C THR A 107 1.74 -8.08 -20.57
N HIS A 108 2.16 -7.60 -19.41
CA HIS A 108 2.38 -6.18 -19.10
C HIS A 108 3.76 -5.99 -18.45
N PRO A 109 4.86 -6.20 -19.18
CA PRO A 109 6.22 -6.27 -18.64
C PRO A 109 6.73 -4.97 -18.00
N GLN A 110 6.07 -3.84 -18.27
CA GLN A 110 6.37 -2.55 -17.61
C GLN A 110 6.00 -2.53 -16.12
N HIS A 111 5.10 -3.41 -15.67
CA HIS A 111 4.71 -3.54 -14.27
C HIS A 111 5.61 -4.54 -13.54
N VAL A 112 5.59 -4.48 -12.21
CA VAL A 112 6.36 -5.39 -11.36
C VAL A 112 5.45 -6.12 -10.38
N VAL A 113 5.97 -7.15 -9.73
CA VAL A 113 5.22 -8.00 -8.81
C VAL A 113 5.89 -8.05 -7.45
N SER A 114 5.10 -7.88 -6.40
CA SER A 114 5.46 -8.24 -5.03
C SER A 114 4.53 -9.37 -4.56
N PRO A 115 4.92 -10.64 -4.71
CA PRO A 115 4.08 -11.76 -4.36
C PRO A 115 3.84 -11.85 -2.85
N PHE A 116 2.72 -12.46 -2.51
CA PHE A 116 2.34 -12.69 -1.12
C PHE A 116 3.11 -13.88 -0.55
N ILE A 117 3.67 -13.70 0.65
CA ILE A 117 4.40 -14.74 1.39
C ILE A 117 3.63 -15.14 2.66
N LEU A 118 3.86 -16.38 3.10
CA LEU A 118 3.28 -16.94 4.31
C LEU A 118 4.37 -17.19 5.37
N PRO A 119 4.02 -17.20 6.67
CA PRO A 119 4.95 -17.53 7.74
C PRO A 119 5.61 -18.92 7.60
N SER A 120 4.92 -19.86 6.93
CA SER A 120 5.38 -21.22 6.69
C SER A 120 6.29 -21.38 5.47
N ASP A 121 6.57 -20.32 4.72
CA ASP A 121 7.44 -20.39 3.54
C ASP A 121 8.89 -20.54 3.97
N ASP A 122 9.54 -21.58 3.48
CA ASP A 122 10.97 -21.81 3.70
C ASP A 122 11.84 -20.99 2.73
N GLU A 123 13.12 -20.93 3.00
CA GLU A 123 14.07 -20.18 2.17
C GLU A 123 14.09 -20.66 0.72
N ALA A 124 14.03 -21.97 0.49
CA ALA A 124 14.08 -22.54 -0.86
C ALA A 124 12.89 -22.09 -1.70
N PHE A 125 11.69 -22.07 -1.09
CA PHE A 125 10.49 -21.54 -1.73
C PHE A 125 10.62 -20.03 -2.01
N LEU A 126 11.10 -19.26 -1.04
CA LEU A 126 11.27 -17.80 -1.20
C LEU A 126 12.30 -17.46 -2.27
N TYR A 127 13.43 -18.20 -2.34
CA TYR A 127 14.38 -18.03 -3.45
C TYR A 127 13.74 -18.31 -4.81
N ALA A 128 13.05 -19.43 -4.95
CA ALA A 128 12.36 -19.76 -6.20
C ALA A 128 11.31 -18.72 -6.59
N LEU A 129 10.57 -18.19 -5.60
CA LEU A 129 9.56 -17.14 -5.81
C LEU A 129 10.20 -15.83 -6.29
N THR A 130 11.32 -15.42 -5.69
CA THR A 130 12.04 -14.18 -6.05
C THR A 130 12.78 -14.25 -7.38
N GLU A 131 13.04 -15.45 -7.90
CA GLU A 131 13.65 -15.65 -9.23
C GLU A 131 12.64 -15.60 -10.37
N ARG A 132 11.34 -15.59 -10.07
CA ARG A 132 10.31 -15.44 -11.11
C ARG A 132 10.47 -14.07 -11.80
N PRO A 133 10.40 -14.03 -13.16
CA PRO A 133 10.46 -12.78 -13.92
C PRO A 133 9.45 -11.76 -13.41
N GLY A 134 9.88 -10.51 -13.26
CA GLY A 134 9.02 -9.43 -12.75
C GLY A 134 8.90 -9.34 -11.22
N CYS A 135 9.39 -10.31 -10.46
CA CYS A 135 9.45 -10.20 -9.00
C CYS A 135 10.42 -9.09 -8.58
N ARG A 136 9.92 -8.13 -7.79
CA ARG A 136 10.72 -6.99 -7.31
C ARG A 136 10.49 -6.67 -5.84
N GLY A 137 9.75 -7.48 -5.11
CA GLY A 137 9.49 -7.32 -3.69
C GLY A 137 8.79 -8.52 -3.09
N LEU A 138 8.48 -8.46 -1.80
CA LEU A 138 7.71 -9.45 -1.07
C LEU A 138 6.61 -8.73 -0.28
N LYS A 139 5.41 -9.29 -0.24
CA LYS A 139 4.28 -8.78 0.54
C LYS A 139 3.92 -9.74 1.65
N CYS A 140 3.80 -9.25 2.89
CA CYS A 140 3.28 -10.02 4.02
C CYS A 140 2.05 -9.34 4.63
N TYR A 141 1.22 -10.15 5.30
CA TYR A 141 -0.04 -9.67 5.88
C TYR A 141 -0.45 -10.55 7.05
N ALA A 142 -0.93 -9.96 8.17
CA ALA A 142 -1.29 -10.74 9.36
C ALA A 142 -2.49 -11.68 9.15
N TYR A 143 -3.31 -11.46 8.13
CA TYR A 143 -4.36 -12.42 7.76
C TYR A 143 -3.81 -13.82 7.48
N SER A 144 -2.52 -13.94 7.10
CA SER A 144 -1.84 -15.21 6.87
C SER A 144 -1.65 -16.07 8.13
N THR A 145 -1.83 -15.51 9.31
CA THR A 145 -1.72 -16.25 10.57
C THR A 145 -2.98 -17.01 10.94
N GLY A 146 -4.12 -16.65 10.37
CA GLY A 146 -5.43 -17.15 10.80
C GLY A 146 -5.87 -16.68 12.19
N ALA A 147 -5.17 -15.71 12.79
CA ALA A 147 -5.51 -15.16 14.11
C ALA A 147 -6.90 -14.51 14.10
N GLU A 148 -7.68 -14.74 15.16
CA GLU A 148 -8.97 -14.09 15.35
C GLU A 148 -8.84 -12.60 15.62
N ASP A 149 -7.85 -12.23 16.45
CA ASP A 149 -7.52 -10.84 16.77
C ASP A 149 -6.23 -10.42 16.07
N LEU A 150 -6.39 -9.77 14.92
CA LEU A 150 -5.27 -9.26 14.14
C LEU A 150 -4.51 -8.13 14.83
N GLU A 151 -5.18 -7.37 15.71
CA GLU A 151 -4.53 -6.27 16.46
C GLU A 151 -3.62 -6.79 17.59
N ALA A 152 -3.76 -8.05 17.98
CA ALA A 152 -2.85 -8.71 18.92
C ALA A 152 -1.67 -9.39 18.24
N THR A 153 -1.71 -9.56 16.91
CA THR A 153 -0.69 -10.30 16.16
C THR A 153 0.64 -9.55 16.13
N ALA A 154 1.73 -10.24 16.47
CA ALA A 154 3.06 -9.68 16.37
C ALA A 154 3.58 -9.75 14.91
N ILE A 155 4.53 -8.88 14.53
CA ILE A 155 5.07 -8.87 13.16
C ILE A 155 5.77 -10.19 12.84
N GLU A 156 6.50 -10.76 13.78
CA GLU A 156 7.18 -12.05 13.65
C GLU A 156 6.26 -13.23 13.34
N ASP A 157 4.97 -13.12 13.69
CA ASP A 157 3.98 -14.17 13.42
C ASP A 157 3.60 -14.26 11.92
N TYR A 158 3.76 -13.17 11.15
CA TYR A 158 3.40 -13.13 9.73
C TYR A 158 4.51 -12.68 8.79
N LEU A 159 5.64 -12.19 9.32
CA LEU A 159 6.84 -11.88 8.56
C LEU A 159 7.99 -12.74 9.11
N PRO A 160 8.21 -13.95 8.55
CA PRO A 160 9.23 -14.87 9.03
C PRO A 160 10.65 -14.35 8.78
N GLU A 161 11.60 -14.73 9.63
CA GLU A 161 12.99 -14.30 9.48
C GLU A 161 13.61 -14.78 8.15
N THR A 162 13.17 -15.93 7.61
CA THR A 162 13.55 -16.41 6.28
C THR A 162 13.31 -15.37 5.19
N ALA A 163 12.20 -14.61 5.26
CA ALA A 163 11.93 -13.54 4.31
C ALA A 163 12.95 -12.40 4.41
N TRP A 164 13.40 -12.06 5.62
CA TRP A 164 14.44 -11.06 5.82
C TRP A 164 15.79 -11.54 5.25
N VAL A 165 16.15 -12.81 5.47
CA VAL A 165 17.38 -13.40 4.92
C VAL A 165 17.39 -13.28 3.40
N VAL A 166 16.34 -13.76 2.74
CA VAL A 166 16.23 -13.73 1.27
C VAL A 166 16.17 -12.29 0.74
N ALA A 167 15.38 -11.42 1.38
CA ALA A 167 15.28 -10.02 0.97
C ALA A 167 16.61 -9.27 1.12
N ASN A 168 17.38 -9.57 2.18
CA ASN A 168 18.69 -8.97 2.40
C ASN A 168 19.70 -9.40 1.33
N GLU A 169 19.74 -10.69 1.00
CA GLU A 169 20.66 -11.21 -0.01
C GLU A 169 20.31 -10.69 -1.42
N LYS A 170 19.02 -10.68 -1.74
CA LYS A 170 18.54 -10.23 -3.05
C LYS A 170 18.34 -8.69 -3.14
N LYS A 171 18.52 -7.96 -2.03
CA LYS A 171 18.28 -6.51 -1.90
C LYS A 171 16.86 -6.10 -2.29
N LEU A 172 15.89 -6.91 -1.88
CA LEU A 172 14.48 -6.72 -2.22
C LEU A 172 13.72 -5.95 -1.13
N PRO A 173 12.68 -5.20 -1.51
CA PRO A 173 11.74 -4.63 -0.57
C PRO A 173 10.79 -5.69 0.01
N ILE A 174 10.48 -5.53 1.30
CA ILE A 174 9.39 -6.19 2.01
C ILE A 174 8.33 -5.15 2.30
N ILE A 175 7.13 -5.32 1.74
CA ILE A 175 6.00 -4.41 1.98
C ILE A 175 5.23 -4.93 3.20
N LEU A 176 5.33 -4.20 4.31
CA LEU A 176 4.78 -4.57 5.61
C LEU A 176 3.56 -3.74 5.96
N HIS A 177 2.41 -4.40 6.14
CA HIS A 177 1.23 -3.80 6.77
C HIS A 177 1.26 -4.04 8.27
N LEU A 178 1.20 -2.97 9.08
CA LEU A 178 1.12 -3.07 10.54
C LEU A 178 -0.32 -3.30 10.98
N PHE A 179 -0.55 -4.18 11.98
CA PHE A 179 -1.91 -4.50 12.45
C PHE A 179 -2.23 -3.97 13.83
N ARG A 180 -1.26 -3.95 14.75
CA ARG A 180 -1.50 -3.44 16.10
C ARG A 180 -2.00 -1.99 16.04
N ARG A 181 -2.99 -1.67 16.85
CA ARG A 181 -3.67 -0.36 16.84
C ARG A 181 -2.73 0.83 16.97
N ALA A 182 -1.72 0.73 17.85
CA ALA A 182 -0.73 1.78 18.00
C ALA A 182 0.30 1.82 16.87
N ALA A 183 0.21 0.92 15.89
CA ALA A 183 0.99 0.90 14.65
C ALA A 183 2.51 1.07 14.90
N LEU A 184 3.15 2.11 14.36
CA LEU A 184 4.57 2.39 14.60
C LEU A 184 4.85 2.79 16.05
N SER A 185 3.87 3.37 16.76
CA SER A 185 4.01 3.75 18.17
C SER A 185 3.81 2.58 19.14
N ASP A 186 3.45 1.39 18.65
CA ASP A 186 3.50 0.17 19.45
C ASP A 186 4.96 -0.20 19.77
N GLY A 187 5.27 -0.42 21.05
CA GLY A 187 6.64 -0.65 21.48
C GLY A 187 7.27 -1.92 20.92
N ASP A 188 6.47 -2.98 20.69
CA ASP A 188 6.95 -4.22 20.11
C ASP A 188 7.17 -4.07 18.61
N ASN A 189 6.23 -3.45 17.89
CA ASN A 189 6.41 -3.12 16.47
C ASN A 189 7.65 -2.26 16.25
N PHE A 190 7.81 -1.20 17.06
CA PHE A 190 8.96 -0.29 16.95
C PHE A 190 10.29 -1.03 17.18
N ARG A 191 10.35 -1.86 18.23
CA ARG A 191 11.53 -2.67 18.54
C ARG A 191 11.84 -3.68 17.45
N TYR A 192 10.83 -4.38 16.93
CA TYR A 192 11.00 -5.34 15.84
C TYR A 192 11.57 -4.63 14.59
N ILE A 193 10.93 -3.56 14.12
CA ILE A 193 11.35 -2.79 12.95
C ILE A 193 12.81 -2.32 13.10
N THR A 194 13.13 -1.69 14.23
CA THR A 194 14.49 -1.18 14.47
C THR A 194 15.54 -2.28 14.56
N THR A 195 15.18 -3.43 15.12
CA THR A 195 16.09 -4.58 15.25
C THR A 195 16.34 -5.23 13.90
N MET A 196 15.28 -5.52 13.13
CA MET A 196 15.39 -6.26 11.87
C MET A 196 16.03 -5.41 10.77
N THR A 197 15.70 -4.14 10.67
CA THR A 197 16.34 -3.23 9.69
C THR A 197 17.82 -2.98 9.98
N LYS A 198 18.24 -3.09 11.25
CA LYS A 198 19.67 -3.08 11.63
C LYS A 198 20.37 -4.37 11.29
N ARG A 199 19.71 -5.53 11.52
CA ARG A 199 20.26 -6.86 11.31
C ARG A 199 20.37 -7.20 9.82
N TYR A 200 19.46 -6.72 9.01
CA TYR A 200 19.36 -6.96 7.58
C TYR A 200 19.42 -5.64 6.79
N PRO A 201 20.60 -5.00 6.70
CA PRO A 201 20.74 -3.64 6.19
C PRO A 201 20.50 -3.50 4.68
N ASP A 202 20.64 -4.59 3.90
CA ASP A 202 20.40 -4.58 2.45
C ASP A 202 18.93 -4.87 2.09
N ALA A 203 18.14 -5.49 2.99
CA ALA A 203 16.70 -5.61 2.84
C ALA A 203 16.05 -4.23 2.98
N GLN A 204 15.11 -3.92 2.08
CA GLN A 204 14.41 -2.64 2.07
C GLN A 204 13.01 -2.82 2.69
N LEU A 205 12.73 -2.18 3.82
CA LEU A 205 11.43 -2.29 4.47
C LEU A 205 10.52 -1.14 4.03
N VAL A 206 9.40 -1.46 3.38
CA VAL A 206 8.34 -0.49 3.04
C VAL A 206 7.25 -0.58 4.10
N LEU A 207 7.08 0.47 4.87
CA LEU A 207 6.01 0.60 5.86
C LEU A 207 4.75 1.15 5.16
N ALA A 208 3.76 0.29 4.98
CA ALA A 208 2.53 0.60 4.28
C ALA A 208 1.70 1.69 5.02
N HIS A 209 1.01 2.53 4.24
CA HIS A 209 0.06 3.53 4.76
C HIS A 209 0.69 4.47 5.79
N CYS A 210 1.85 5.09 5.47
CA CYS A 210 2.61 5.91 6.42
C CYS A 210 2.87 5.17 7.76
N ALA A 211 3.29 3.89 7.69
CA ALA A 211 3.41 3.02 8.85
C ALA A 211 2.08 2.85 9.62
N ARG A 212 0.98 2.67 8.89
CA ARG A 212 -0.41 2.66 9.38
C ARG A 212 -0.79 3.98 10.07
N GLY A 213 -0.37 5.09 9.48
CA GLY A 213 -0.60 6.45 9.97
C GLY A 213 -2.01 6.99 9.71
N PHE A 214 -3.07 6.15 9.70
CA PHE A 214 -4.47 6.59 9.56
C PHE A 214 -4.90 7.55 10.68
N SER A 215 -4.21 7.51 11.81
CA SER A 215 -4.33 8.50 12.87
C SER A 215 -2.94 9.03 13.23
N SER A 216 -2.80 10.35 13.28
CA SER A 216 -1.50 10.99 13.52
C SER A 216 -0.84 10.56 14.83
N TRP A 217 -1.61 10.27 15.90
CA TRP A 217 -1.06 9.90 17.20
C TRP A 217 -0.27 8.58 17.18
N ASN A 218 -0.63 7.63 16.30
CA ASN A 218 -0.04 6.29 16.28
C ASN A 218 1.28 6.22 15.50
N MET A 219 1.78 7.33 14.95
CA MET A 219 3.03 7.35 14.22
C MET A 219 3.91 8.58 14.46
N MET A 220 3.34 9.77 14.75
CA MET A 220 4.07 11.06 14.77
C MET A 220 5.23 11.10 15.76
N LYS A 221 5.06 10.56 16.97
CA LYS A 221 6.14 10.49 17.95
C LYS A 221 7.18 9.45 17.54
N ALA A 222 6.72 8.26 17.19
CA ALA A 222 7.59 7.14 16.85
C ALA A 222 8.43 7.39 15.60
N ILE A 223 7.86 8.00 14.55
CA ILE A 223 8.63 8.31 13.33
C ILE A 223 9.77 9.29 13.60
N LYS A 224 9.58 10.20 14.56
CA LYS A 224 10.63 11.13 14.97
C LYS A 224 11.80 10.41 15.65
N GLU A 225 11.48 9.39 16.46
CA GLU A 225 12.47 8.57 17.18
C GLU A 225 13.10 7.48 16.29
N LEU A 226 12.43 7.09 15.20
CA LEU A 226 12.92 6.07 14.28
C LEU A 226 14.24 6.53 13.64
N GLU A 227 15.31 5.73 13.81
CA GLU A 227 16.60 6.03 13.20
C GLU A 227 16.52 5.82 11.67
N ASP A 228 16.98 6.81 10.91
CA ASP A 228 17.06 6.70 9.45
C ASP A 228 18.33 5.93 9.05
N ARG A 229 18.17 4.67 8.67
CA ARG A 229 19.26 3.78 8.26
C ARG A 229 19.38 3.62 6.74
N GLY A 230 18.56 4.33 5.97
CA GLY A 230 18.58 4.25 4.51
C GLY A 230 17.81 3.07 3.91
N ASN A 231 17.31 2.14 4.72
CA ASN A 231 16.57 0.95 4.27
C ASN A 231 15.11 0.90 4.76
N ILE A 232 14.58 2.04 5.26
CA ILE A 232 13.17 2.18 5.63
C ILE A 232 12.50 3.14 4.65
N TRP A 233 11.41 2.68 4.05
CA TRP A 233 10.59 3.38 3.07
C TRP A 233 9.16 3.52 3.59
N PHE A 234 8.42 4.47 3.05
CA PHE A 234 7.01 4.67 3.36
C PHE A 234 6.20 4.74 2.08
N ASP A 235 5.04 4.10 2.03
CA ASP A 235 4.03 4.44 1.04
C ASP A 235 2.90 5.27 1.66
N LEU A 236 2.26 6.09 0.86
CA LEU A 236 1.25 7.06 1.28
C LEU A 236 -0.18 6.56 1.06
N SER A 237 -0.34 5.30 0.65
CA SER A 237 -1.62 4.76 0.21
C SER A 237 -2.72 4.85 1.28
N ALA A 238 -3.92 5.17 0.84
CA ALA A 238 -5.15 5.24 1.65
C ALA A 238 -5.12 6.21 2.85
N ILE A 239 -4.10 7.06 2.97
CA ILE A 239 -4.01 8.07 4.03
C ILE A 239 -4.78 9.32 3.60
N CYS A 240 -5.74 9.76 4.43
CA CYS A 240 -6.56 10.95 4.18
C CYS A 240 -6.17 12.16 5.03
N GLU A 241 -5.07 12.09 5.76
CA GLU A 241 -4.54 13.17 6.59
C GLU A 241 -3.15 13.62 6.10
N SER A 242 -2.95 14.92 5.92
CA SER A 242 -1.67 15.48 5.47
C SER A 242 -0.54 15.37 6.51
N GLY A 243 -0.87 15.34 7.79
CA GLY A 243 0.11 15.27 8.90
C GLY A 243 1.02 14.03 8.82
N PRO A 244 0.48 12.81 8.80
CA PRO A 244 1.26 11.58 8.62
C PRO A 244 2.10 11.57 7.35
N MET A 245 1.57 12.04 6.22
CA MET A 245 2.31 12.16 4.97
C MET A 245 3.51 13.11 5.10
N ALA A 246 3.27 14.30 5.65
CA ALA A 246 4.33 15.28 5.90
C ALA A 246 5.42 14.73 6.81
N ALA A 247 5.05 13.95 7.85
CA ALA A 247 6.03 13.33 8.74
C ALA A 247 6.90 12.29 8.02
N CYS A 248 6.34 11.47 7.14
CA CYS A 248 7.09 10.51 6.32
C CYS A 248 8.03 11.22 5.34
N ILE A 249 7.55 12.28 4.68
CA ILE A 249 8.34 13.08 3.74
C ILE A 249 9.51 13.74 4.47
N LEU A 250 9.26 14.40 5.60
CA LEU A 250 10.31 15.04 6.40
C LEU A 250 11.34 14.04 6.93
N LYS A 251 10.93 12.81 7.25
CA LYS A 251 11.82 11.80 7.81
C LYS A 251 13.03 11.49 6.93
N ASN A 252 12.86 11.52 5.62
CA ASN A 252 13.90 11.16 4.67
C ASN A 252 14.03 12.16 3.50
N ALA A 253 13.57 13.40 3.71
CA ALA A 253 13.55 14.46 2.69
C ALA A 253 12.83 14.01 1.39
N GLY A 254 11.78 13.22 1.50
CA GLY A 254 10.99 12.69 0.39
C GLY A 254 11.64 11.56 -0.42
N LYS A 255 12.92 11.21 -0.16
CA LYS A 255 13.70 10.27 -1.01
C LYS A 255 13.29 8.80 -0.90
N ARG A 256 12.61 8.43 0.17
CA ARG A 256 12.11 7.06 0.42
C ARG A 256 10.64 7.08 0.83
N THR A 257 9.89 7.96 0.20
CA THR A 257 8.44 8.07 0.30
C THR A 257 7.86 7.88 -1.08
N MET A 258 6.82 7.06 -1.21
CA MET A 258 6.25 6.68 -2.49
C MET A 258 4.73 6.82 -2.48
N TRP A 259 4.17 7.19 -3.62
CA TRP A 259 2.75 7.12 -3.87
C TRP A 259 2.29 5.64 -3.91
N GLY A 260 1.07 5.38 -3.44
CA GLY A 260 0.34 4.13 -3.58
C GLY A 260 -1.15 4.40 -3.49
N SER A 261 -1.97 3.63 -4.18
CA SER A 261 -3.42 3.76 -4.16
C SER A 261 -4.09 2.89 -3.10
N ASP A 262 -3.51 1.75 -2.78
CA ASP A 262 -4.18 0.63 -2.08
C ASP A 262 -5.44 0.12 -2.82
N TYR A 263 -5.44 0.26 -4.17
CA TYR A 263 -6.50 -0.28 -5.03
C TYR A 263 -6.56 -1.81 -4.92
N PRO A 264 -7.72 -2.45 -4.93
CA PRO A 264 -9.05 -1.85 -4.89
C PRO A 264 -9.58 -1.69 -3.44
N ALA A 265 -8.79 -2.00 -2.40
CA ALA A 265 -9.21 -1.93 -1.00
C ALA A 265 -9.65 -0.51 -0.60
N SER A 266 -9.00 0.50 -1.15
CA SER A 266 -9.31 1.91 -0.91
C SER A 266 -10.48 2.46 -1.76
N MET A 267 -11.03 1.69 -2.71
CA MET A 267 -12.08 2.14 -3.60
C MET A 267 -13.44 2.23 -2.90
N LEU A 268 -13.48 2.98 -1.82
CA LEU A 268 -14.66 3.25 -1.01
C LEU A 268 -14.93 4.76 -0.99
N ARG A 269 -16.22 5.14 -0.88
CA ARG A 269 -16.62 6.52 -0.70
C ARG A 269 -16.63 6.88 0.77
N GLY A 270 -15.70 7.73 1.16
CA GLY A 270 -15.54 8.11 2.55
C GLY A 270 -14.14 8.59 2.87
N ARG A 271 -13.75 8.40 4.12
CA ARG A 271 -12.47 8.91 4.60
C ARG A 271 -11.95 8.06 5.76
N ALA A 272 -10.67 7.76 5.77
CA ALA A 272 -9.98 7.30 6.97
C ALA A 272 -9.73 8.49 7.90
N VAL A 273 -10.06 8.36 9.17
CA VAL A 273 -9.95 9.45 10.16
C VAL A 273 -9.36 8.96 11.48
N GLY A 274 -8.63 9.86 12.15
CA GLY A 274 -8.20 9.68 13.54
C GLY A 274 -9.22 10.27 14.50
N ILE A 275 -9.72 9.47 15.47
CA ILE A 275 -10.64 9.92 16.52
C ILE A 275 -10.00 9.62 17.87
N GLY A 276 -9.32 10.59 18.45
CA GLY A 276 -8.55 10.40 19.68
C GLY A 276 -7.44 9.36 19.47
N LYS A 277 -7.46 8.25 20.25
CA LYS A 277 -6.52 7.12 20.06
C LYS A 277 -7.02 6.04 19.11
N TRP A 278 -8.12 6.27 18.42
CA TRP A 278 -8.76 5.34 17.51
C TRP A 278 -8.57 5.82 16.07
N GLN A 279 -8.66 4.89 15.15
CA GLN A 279 -8.85 5.16 13.74
C GLN A 279 -10.16 4.54 13.30
N ASP A 280 -10.83 5.17 12.38
CA ASP A 280 -12.08 4.67 11.82
C ASP A 280 -12.15 5.00 10.32
N TRP A 281 -12.98 4.22 9.62
CA TRP A 281 -13.28 4.43 8.22
C TRP A 281 -14.73 4.89 8.10
N LEU A 282 -14.92 6.17 7.82
CA LEU A 282 -16.25 6.76 7.63
C LEU A 282 -16.77 6.40 6.25
N VAL A 283 -17.21 5.15 6.07
CA VAL A 283 -17.63 4.57 4.78
C VAL A 283 -19.05 3.99 4.82
N ASP A 284 -19.84 4.24 5.87
CA ASP A 284 -21.18 3.67 6.07
C ASP A 284 -22.10 3.97 4.91
N GLU A 285 -22.83 2.96 4.40
CA GLU A 285 -23.78 3.11 3.31
C GLU A 285 -24.99 3.99 3.70
N ASP A 286 -25.39 3.95 4.97
CA ASP A 286 -26.51 4.73 5.52
C ASP A 286 -26.17 6.20 5.84
N TYR A 287 -24.99 6.66 5.42
CA TYR A 287 -24.57 8.04 5.66
C TYR A 287 -25.48 9.05 4.95
N THR A 288 -26.06 9.98 5.71
CA THR A 288 -26.98 11.00 5.22
C THR A 288 -26.37 12.41 5.14
N GLY A 289 -25.05 12.51 5.36
CA GLY A 289 -24.32 13.78 5.28
C GLY A 289 -23.99 14.24 3.85
N PRO A 290 -23.07 15.19 3.68
CA PRO A 290 -22.59 15.63 2.37
C PRO A 290 -22.07 14.46 1.54
N GLU A 291 -22.17 14.58 0.21
CA GLU A 291 -21.64 13.59 -0.71
C GLU A 291 -20.15 13.35 -0.46
N ARG A 292 -19.74 12.09 -0.41
CA ARG A 292 -18.35 11.68 -0.10
C ARG A 292 -17.59 11.35 -1.38
N ALA A 293 -16.35 11.82 -1.45
CA ALA A 293 -15.39 11.41 -2.47
C ALA A 293 -14.91 9.96 -2.28
N LEU A 294 -14.26 9.42 -3.28
CA LEU A 294 -13.48 8.21 -3.15
C LEU A 294 -12.25 8.45 -2.24
N ILE A 295 -11.89 7.45 -1.43
CA ILE A 295 -10.69 7.52 -0.56
C ILE A 295 -9.42 7.85 -1.36
N PRO A 296 -9.15 7.31 -2.55
CA PRO A 296 -7.99 7.73 -3.34
C PRO A 296 -8.00 9.23 -3.69
N THR A 297 -9.17 9.82 -3.96
CA THR A 297 -9.30 11.27 -4.18
C THR A 297 -8.88 12.07 -2.94
N GLU A 298 -9.38 11.65 -1.75
CA GLU A 298 -9.00 12.24 -0.46
C GLU A 298 -7.50 12.06 -0.16
N THR A 299 -6.93 10.92 -0.55
CA THR A 299 -5.51 10.63 -0.37
C THR A 299 -4.63 11.55 -1.21
N ILE A 300 -4.99 11.79 -2.49
CA ILE A 300 -4.25 12.73 -3.36
C ILE A 300 -4.36 14.16 -2.82
N LEU A 301 -5.56 14.56 -2.37
CA LEU A 301 -5.76 15.89 -1.77
C LEU A 301 -4.91 16.05 -0.49
N ALA A 302 -4.88 15.03 0.37
CA ALA A 302 -4.05 15.07 1.59
C ALA A 302 -2.56 15.20 1.26
N PHE A 303 -2.09 14.51 0.20
CA PHE A 303 -0.73 14.68 -0.30
C PHE A 303 -0.49 16.09 -0.84
N TYR A 304 -1.41 16.63 -1.64
CA TYR A 304 -1.31 18.00 -2.14
C TYR A 304 -1.19 19.02 -1.00
N HIS A 305 -1.99 18.87 0.05
CA HIS A 305 -1.87 19.73 1.23
C HIS A 305 -0.55 19.56 1.97
N ALA A 306 -0.06 18.30 2.10
CA ALA A 306 1.26 18.05 2.69
C ALA A 306 2.38 18.70 1.86
N ALA A 307 2.29 18.63 0.54
CA ALA A 307 3.26 19.22 -0.36
C ALA A 307 3.28 20.75 -0.27
N LEU A 308 2.10 21.40 -0.19
CA LEU A 308 2.01 22.84 0.05
C LEU A 308 2.62 23.24 1.40
N LEU A 309 2.34 22.48 2.47
CA LEU A 309 2.88 22.75 3.80
C LEU A 309 4.41 22.61 3.87
N LEU A 310 4.98 21.75 3.05
CA LEU A 310 6.40 21.44 3.01
C LEU A 310 7.15 22.21 1.90
N ASP A 311 6.45 23.00 1.11
CA ASP A 311 6.98 23.73 -0.05
C ASP A 311 7.73 22.80 -1.03
N LEU A 312 7.12 21.65 -1.34
CA LEU A 312 7.71 20.68 -2.26
C LEU A 312 7.73 21.23 -3.68
N ASP A 313 8.88 21.14 -4.33
CA ASP A 313 8.99 21.47 -5.74
C ASP A 313 8.49 20.32 -6.64
N GLN A 314 8.32 20.60 -7.93
CA GLN A 314 7.81 19.62 -8.91
C GLN A 314 8.69 18.37 -9.00
N THR A 315 10.01 18.49 -8.83
CA THR A 315 10.94 17.34 -8.85
C THR A 315 10.69 16.42 -7.67
N GLN A 316 10.45 16.98 -6.48
CA GLN A 316 10.13 16.19 -5.29
C GLN A 316 8.77 15.49 -5.41
N VAL A 317 7.80 16.13 -6.06
CA VAL A 317 6.50 15.51 -6.38
C VAL A 317 6.68 14.35 -7.36
N GLU A 318 7.46 14.54 -8.44
CA GLU A 318 7.80 13.49 -9.39
C GLU A 318 8.56 12.32 -8.74
N ASP A 319 9.45 12.63 -7.80
CA ASP A 319 10.17 11.61 -7.04
C ASP A 319 9.21 10.75 -6.22
N ILE A 320 8.25 11.34 -5.52
CA ILE A 320 7.29 10.61 -4.69
C ILE A 320 6.31 9.81 -5.55
N PHE A 321 5.83 10.37 -6.66
CA PHE A 321 4.86 9.67 -7.52
C PHE A 321 5.48 8.63 -8.45
N TYR A 322 6.78 8.74 -8.77
CA TYR A 322 7.39 7.84 -9.75
C TYR A 322 8.83 7.42 -9.43
N ASN A 323 9.76 8.36 -9.28
CA ASN A 323 11.19 8.05 -9.32
C ASN A 323 11.64 7.19 -8.14
N ASN A 324 11.10 7.41 -6.94
CA ASN A 324 11.43 6.63 -5.76
C ASN A 324 11.00 5.17 -5.90
N ALA A 325 9.78 4.92 -6.38
CA ALA A 325 9.30 3.57 -6.65
C ALA A 325 10.12 2.90 -7.78
N ALA A 326 10.44 3.64 -8.83
CA ALA A 326 11.29 3.15 -9.91
C ALA A 326 12.72 2.81 -9.44
N ALA A 327 13.27 3.59 -8.49
CA ALA A 327 14.57 3.29 -7.89
C ALA A 327 14.53 2.04 -7.00
N LEU A 328 13.45 1.83 -6.26
CA LEU A 328 13.30 0.69 -5.36
C LEU A 328 12.96 -0.60 -6.09
N PHE A 329 11.96 -0.58 -6.97
CA PHE A 329 11.43 -1.77 -7.65
C PHE A 329 12.10 -2.04 -9.02
N GLY A 330 13.00 -1.18 -9.45
CA GLY A 330 13.71 -1.27 -10.72
C GLY A 330 13.16 -0.30 -11.77
N LYS A 331 14.09 0.26 -12.53
CA LYS A 331 13.79 1.08 -13.72
C LYS A 331 13.31 0.20 -14.87
N GLU A 332 12.66 0.80 -15.85
CA GLU A 332 12.31 0.15 -17.11
C GLU A 332 13.53 -0.41 -17.84
#